data_3afae687a9ff5777b6959d0ca3f44bdf
#
_entry.id   3afae687a9ff5777b6959d0ca3f44bdf
#
_cell.length_a   1.000
_cell.length_b   1.000
_cell.length_c   1.000
_cell.angle_alpha   90.00
_cell.angle_beta   90.00
_cell.angle_gamma   90.00
#
_symmetry.space_group_name_H-M   'P 1'
#
loop_
_entity.id
_entity.type
_entity.pdbx_description
1 polymer ?
#
loop_
_entity_poly.entity_id
_entity_poly.type
_entity_poly.pdbx_seq_one_letter_code
_entity_poly.pdbx_strand_id
1 'polypeptide(L)'
;MRKSIKRNLAYDDQKDLYYVTMHYGMRPDGSRDRCVRTFRCLDDAESTLTEFLRLRALKRTRHGGEVILADWLEVWLRDFICPNREKTTVHGYENIIRLHLVPALGEVKLPELQPAQLQRYYAELLEKGLSHNTVRKHHVLLHTALEAAVRQGLLRENVTRYVTPPAKVLPSHRYYDPAQLRELFCRCAGTEIEPAVKLAGYLGLRRSEICGLKWRCVDLDAKIVTVREVRTSVGGTFIEKKPKSYSSVRRLCYDGVSDLEKLLARLHDEWERGQRERGTGFNPEGYVAVTEQGKPWDPNGLGRRIAAFVEENALPSISLHGLRHSFASVANSRSVPMFTISKALGHSSTSITSEVYTHLFDETVQDVVNVVAKAIGTRA
;
A
#
# COMPACT_ATOMS: atom_id res chain seq x y z
N MET A 1 -12.72 38.02 -33.16
CA MET A 1 -11.51 37.76 -33.98
C MET A 1 -10.45 37.09 -33.11
N ARG A 2 -9.83 35.99 -33.55
CA ARG A 2 -8.83 35.28 -32.72
C ARG A 2 -7.55 36.09 -32.60
N LYS A 3 -7.14 36.42 -31.39
CA LYS A 3 -5.86 37.09 -31.08
C LYS A 3 -4.87 36.06 -30.59
N SER A 4 -3.65 36.06 -31.14
CA SER A 4 -2.59 35.18 -30.64
C SER A 4 -2.09 35.72 -29.32
N ILE A 5 -2.05 34.86 -28.27
CA ILE A 5 -1.45 35.17 -26.97
C ILE A 5 0.03 34.78 -26.98
N LYS A 6 0.31 33.56 -27.37
CA LYS A 6 1.66 33.01 -27.58
C LYS A 6 1.61 31.91 -28.64
N ARG A 7 2.77 31.38 -29.05
CA ARG A 7 2.84 30.28 -30.02
C ARG A 7 1.93 29.12 -29.56
N ASN A 8 1.00 28.70 -30.43
CA ASN A 8 0.04 27.61 -30.19
C ASN A 8 -1.11 27.93 -29.23
N LEU A 9 -1.24 29.16 -28.74
CA LEU A 9 -2.33 29.61 -27.90
C LEU A 9 -2.94 30.90 -28.44
N ALA A 10 -4.24 30.90 -28.65
CA ALA A 10 -5.00 32.07 -29.13
C ALA A 10 -6.28 32.22 -28.30
N TYR A 11 -6.78 33.47 -28.20
CA TYR A 11 -8.04 33.81 -27.57
C TYR A 11 -9.00 34.40 -28.58
N ASP A 12 -10.25 34.01 -28.50
CA ASP A 12 -11.34 34.56 -29.33
C ASP A 12 -12.28 35.38 -28.43
N ASP A 13 -12.22 36.71 -28.60
CA ASP A 13 -12.97 37.67 -27.79
C ASP A 13 -14.49 37.62 -28.05
N GLN A 14 -14.93 37.14 -29.23
CA GLN A 14 -16.36 37.00 -29.54
C GLN A 14 -16.99 35.74 -28.88
N LYS A 15 -16.18 34.70 -28.66
CA LYS A 15 -16.63 33.41 -28.11
C LYS A 15 -16.24 33.20 -26.69
N ASP A 16 -15.38 34.08 -26.14
CA ASP A 16 -14.79 33.96 -24.81
C ASP A 16 -14.12 32.60 -24.58
N LEU A 17 -13.28 32.18 -25.55
CA LEU A 17 -12.61 30.87 -25.53
C LEU A 17 -11.12 30.97 -25.88
N TYR A 18 -10.32 30.19 -25.18
CA TYR A 18 -8.92 29.94 -25.47
C TYR A 18 -8.77 28.73 -26.36
N TYR A 19 -7.89 28.81 -27.38
CA TYR A 19 -7.63 27.76 -28.35
C TYR A 19 -6.18 27.32 -28.27
N VAL A 20 -5.96 26.06 -27.86
CA VAL A 20 -4.64 25.43 -27.86
C VAL A 20 -4.50 24.56 -29.10
N THR A 21 -3.53 24.89 -29.96
CA THR A 21 -3.22 24.10 -31.15
C THR A 21 -2.02 23.20 -30.91
N MET A 22 -2.23 21.88 -30.94
CA MET A 22 -1.21 20.86 -30.73
C MET A 22 -0.83 20.23 -32.07
N HIS A 23 0.44 20.35 -32.48
CA HIS A 23 0.99 19.79 -33.72
C HIS A 23 1.73 18.50 -33.44
N TYR A 24 1.30 17.37 -33.98
CA TYR A 24 1.86 16.03 -33.78
C TYR A 24 2.81 15.57 -34.89
N GLY A 25 3.01 16.38 -35.93
CA GLY A 25 3.86 16.05 -37.08
C GLY A 25 3.09 16.06 -38.39
N MET A 26 3.51 15.21 -39.34
CA MET A 26 2.87 15.02 -40.66
C MET A 26 2.19 13.66 -40.69
N ARG A 27 1.03 13.57 -41.33
CA ARG A 27 0.36 12.30 -41.60
C ARG A 27 1.01 11.62 -42.84
N PRO A 28 0.75 10.30 -43.04
CA PRO A 28 1.26 9.59 -44.22
C PRO A 28 0.83 10.20 -45.55
N ASP A 29 -0.30 10.93 -45.57
CA ASP A 29 -0.83 11.65 -46.75
C ASP A 29 -0.18 13.03 -46.97
N GLY A 30 0.84 13.40 -46.19
CA GLY A 30 1.53 14.67 -46.24
C GLY A 30 0.79 15.84 -45.57
N SER A 31 -0.39 15.64 -45.03
CA SER A 31 -1.11 16.67 -44.27
C SER A 31 -0.55 16.87 -42.87
N ARG A 32 -0.72 18.08 -42.30
CA ARG A 32 -0.29 18.35 -40.92
C ARG A 32 -1.22 17.66 -39.92
N ASP A 33 -0.67 16.82 -39.03
CA ASP A 33 -1.40 16.24 -37.93
C ASP A 33 -1.49 17.27 -36.80
N ARG A 34 -2.69 17.81 -36.59
CA ARG A 34 -2.95 18.83 -35.57
C ARG A 34 -4.27 18.56 -34.84
N CYS A 35 -4.30 18.88 -33.56
CA CYS A 35 -5.50 18.90 -32.75
C CYS A 35 -5.68 20.31 -32.15
N VAL A 36 -6.91 20.79 -32.08
CA VAL A 36 -7.26 22.06 -31.44
C VAL A 36 -8.18 21.75 -30.28
N ARG A 37 -7.81 22.17 -29.03
CA ARG A 37 -8.67 22.11 -27.87
C ARG A 37 -9.09 23.50 -27.45
N THR A 38 -10.28 23.62 -26.86
CA THR A 38 -10.86 24.89 -26.42
C THR A 38 -11.04 24.86 -24.89
N PHE A 39 -10.78 25.99 -24.26
CA PHE A 39 -10.86 26.18 -22.82
C PHE A 39 -11.56 27.52 -22.50
N ARG A 40 -12.22 27.58 -21.36
CA ARG A 40 -12.79 28.84 -20.82
C ARG A 40 -11.84 29.56 -19.87
N CYS A 41 -10.84 28.87 -19.33
CA CYS A 41 -9.85 29.41 -18.42
C CYS A 41 -8.48 29.46 -19.09
N LEU A 42 -7.74 30.55 -18.90
CA LEU A 42 -6.38 30.71 -19.41
C LEU A 42 -5.41 29.71 -18.78
N ASP A 43 -5.52 29.50 -17.46
CA ASP A 43 -4.63 28.60 -16.73
C ASP A 43 -4.74 27.15 -17.20
N ASP A 44 -5.96 26.66 -17.49
CA ASP A 44 -6.18 25.33 -18.04
C ASP A 44 -5.60 25.20 -19.47
N ALA A 45 -5.75 26.25 -20.28
CA ALA A 45 -5.17 26.30 -21.61
C ALA A 45 -3.63 26.32 -21.57
N GLU A 46 -3.04 27.09 -20.66
CA GLU A 46 -1.59 27.16 -20.46
C GLU A 46 -1.01 25.88 -19.91
N SER A 47 -1.67 25.29 -18.94
CA SER A 47 -1.31 23.98 -18.36
C SER A 47 -1.29 22.90 -19.45
N THR A 48 -2.37 22.81 -20.25
CA THR A 48 -2.47 21.87 -21.37
C THR A 48 -1.39 22.10 -22.43
N LEU A 49 -1.10 23.36 -22.76
CA LEU A 49 -0.04 23.69 -23.71
C LEU A 49 1.35 23.32 -23.17
N THR A 50 1.59 23.60 -21.91
CA THR A 50 2.87 23.30 -21.24
C THR A 50 3.11 21.79 -21.19
N GLU A 51 2.08 21.02 -20.83
CA GLU A 51 2.12 19.57 -20.87
C GLU A 51 2.39 19.05 -22.28
N PHE A 52 1.68 19.56 -23.29
CA PHE A 52 1.91 19.20 -24.69
C PHE A 52 3.34 19.50 -25.13
N LEU A 53 3.88 20.70 -24.84
CA LEU A 53 5.24 21.08 -25.24
C LEU A 53 6.29 20.23 -24.56
N ARG A 54 6.11 19.90 -23.28
CA ARG A 54 6.96 19.01 -22.50
C ARG A 54 6.98 17.60 -23.07
N LEU A 55 5.79 17.09 -23.38
CA LEU A 55 5.65 15.80 -24.03
C LEU A 55 6.27 15.81 -25.44
N ARG A 56 6.26 16.96 -26.17
CA ARG A 56 6.93 17.14 -27.47
C ARG A 56 8.45 17.26 -27.34
N ALA A 57 8.96 17.80 -26.24
CA ALA A 57 10.40 17.86 -25.96
C ALA A 57 11.04 16.46 -25.86
N LEU A 58 10.23 15.41 -25.60
CA LEU A 58 10.64 14.01 -25.67
C LEU A 58 10.68 13.46 -27.11
N LYS A 59 10.76 14.32 -28.14
CA LYS A 59 10.83 13.95 -29.58
C LYS A 59 9.67 13.06 -30.04
N ARG A 60 8.43 13.39 -29.69
CA ARG A 60 7.25 12.57 -29.97
C ARG A 60 6.64 12.78 -31.34
N THR A 61 6.25 11.69 -31.96
CA THR A 61 5.15 11.59 -32.91
C THR A 61 3.83 11.31 -32.18
N ARG A 62 2.67 11.41 -32.89
CA ARG A 62 1.35 11.07 -32.31
C ARG A 62 1.27 9.66 -31.73
N HIS A 63 2.11 8.73 -32.21
CA HIS A 63 2.19 7.34 -31.76
C HIS A 63 3.46 7.04 -30.96
N GLY A 64 4.18 8.06 -30.50
CA GLY A 64 5.36 7.89 -29.64
C GLY A 64 6.56 7.22 -30.33
N GLY A 65 6.66 7.31 -31.67
CA GLY A 65 7.64 6.54 -32.46
C GLY A 65 9.11 6.72 -32.07
N GLU A 66 9.47 7.81 -31.40
CA GLU A 66 10.83 8.07 -30.89
C GLU A 66 10.96 7.99 -29.36
N VAL A 67 9.85 7.77 -28.64
CA VAL A 67 9.85 7.71 -27.18
C VAL A 67 10.25 6.32 -26.72
N ILE A 68 11.32 6.21 -25.94
CA ILE A 68 11.72 4.97 -25.30
C ILE A 68 10.92 4.71 -24.02
N LEU A 69 10.87 3.45 -23.59
CA LEU A 69 10.09 3.04 -22.41
C LEU A 69 10.57 3.75 -21.15
N ALA A 70 11.88 3.94 -20.96
CA ALA A 70 12.45 4.63 -19.80
C ALA A 70 11.90 6.06 -19.67
N ASP A 71 11.93 6.86 -20.74
CA ASP A 71 11.43 8.25 -20.73
C ASP A 71 9.92 8.31 -20.43
N TRP A 72 9.17 7.36 -21.00
CA TRP A 72 7.74 7.29 -20.74
C TRP A 72 7.44 6.95 -19.29
N LEU A 73 8.13 5.95 -18.71
CA LEU A 73 7.91 5.54 -17.33
C LEU A 73 8.25 6.67 -16.35
N GLU A 74 9.29 7.48 -16.62
CA GLU A 74 9.61 8.66 -15.81
C GLU A 74 8.49 9.70 -15.86
N VAL A 75 8.01 10.05 -17.07
CA VAL A 75 6.89 10.98 -17.25
C VAL A 75 5.62 10.45 -16.58
N TRP A 76 5.31 9.19 -16.80
CA TRP A 76 4.14 8.55 -16.21
C TRP A 76 4.17 8.55 -14.68
N LEU A 77 5.32 8.21 -14.09
CA LEU A 77 5.50 8.20 -12.64
C LEU A 77 5.30 9.61 -12.07
N ARG A 78 5.97 10.60 -12.66
CA ARG A 78 5.95 11.98 -12.18
C ARG A 78 4.59 12.66 -12.34
N ASP A 79 3.95 12.51 -13.51
CA ASP A 79 2.78 13.31 -13.88
C ASP A 79 1.45 12.61 -13.61
N PHE A 80 1.43 11.26 -13.58
CA PHE A 80 0.20 10.48 -13.40
C PHE A 80 0.13 9.78 -12.04
N ILE A 81 1.28 9.38 -11.49
CA ILE A 81 1.31 8.59 -10.24
C ILE A 81 1.59 9.45 -9.04
N CYS A 82 2.63 10.28 -9.05
CA CYS A 82 3.02 11.11 -7.91
C CYS A 82 1.90 12.01 -7.37
N PRO A 83 1.07 12.67 -8.21
CA PRO A 83 -0.02 13.51 -7.72
C PRO A 83 -1.18 12.72 -7.12
N ASN A 84 -1.37 11.45 -7.53
CA ASN A 84 -2.59 10.69 -7.27
C ASN A 84 -2.40 9.47 -6.37
N ARG A 85 -1.17 9.17 -5.94
CA ARG A 85 -0.86 7.98 -5.15
C ARG A 85 -0.07 8.32 -3.89
N GLU A 86 -0.23 7.46 -2.91
CA GLU A 86 0.53 7.51 -1.67
C GLU A 86 2.04 7.37 -1.90
N LYS A 87 2.86 8.12 -1.15
CA LYS A 87 4.33 8.08 -1.25
C LYS A 87 4.91 6.68 -1.19
N THR A 88 4.33 5.78 -0.40
CA THR A 88 4.73 4.36 -0.33
C THR A 88 4.53 3.62 -1.65
N THR A 89 3.45 3.92 -2.38
CA THR A 89 3.16 3.32 -3.69
C THR A 89 4.10 3.90 -4.75
N VAL A 90 4.30 5.22 -4.74
CA VAL A 90 5.25 5.92 -5.63
C VAL A 90 6.63 5.30 -5.48
N HIS A 91 7.16 5.22 -4.26
CA HIS A 91 8.48 4.64 -3.99
C HIS A 91 8.59 3.17 -4.43
N GLY A 92 7.52 2.40 -4.25
CA GLY A 92 7.48 1.02 -4.76
C GLY A 92 7.57 0.95 -6.30
N TYR A 93 6.90 1.87 -6.99
CA TYR A 93 6.97 1.96 -8.45
C TYR A 93 8.33 2.47 -8.94
N GLU A 94 8.91 3.49 -8.27
CA GLU A 94 10.28 3.97 -8.54
C GLU A 94 11.30 2.83 -8.49
N ASN A 95 11.24 2.01 -7.45
CA ASN A 95 12.15 0.88 -7.30
C ASN A 95 11.98 -0.15 -8.42
N ILE A 96 10.75 -0.52 -8.79
CA ILE A 96 10.49 -1.44 -9.91
C ILE A 96 11.02 -0.86 -11.22
N ILE A 97 10.76 0.42 -11.49
CA ILE A 97 11.20 1.09 -12.71
C ILE A 97 12.73 1.15 -12.75
N ARG A 98 13.36 1.71 -11.74
CA ARG A 98 14.79 1.97 -11.71
C ARG A 98 15.65 0.71 -11.65
N LEU A 99 15.24 -0.27 -10.83
CA LEU A 99 16.06 -1.46 -10.55
C LEU A 99 15.82 -2.61 -11.54
N HIS A 100 14.67 -2.63 -12.22
CA HIS A 100 14.31 -3.77 -13.04
C HIS A 100 13.87 -3.38 -14.47
N LEU A 101 12.93 -2.45 -14.62
CA LEU A 101 12.35 -2.16 -15.94
C LEU A 101 13.30 -1.38 -16.84
N VAL A 102 13.91 -0.31 -16.34
CA VAL A 102 14.83 0.51 -17.12
C VAL A 102 16.07 -0.28 -17.55
N PRO A 103 16.74 -1.08 -16.67
CA PRO A 103 17.87 -1.88 -17.09
C PRO A 103 17.54 -2.95 -18.13
N ALA A 104 16.33 -3.50 -18.14
CA ALA A 104 15.94 -4.61 -19.01
C ALA A 104 15.29 -4.16 -20.33
N LEU A 105 14.46 -3.10 -20.28
CA LEU A 105 13.56 -2.72 -21.38
C LEU A 105 13.59 -1.21 -21.66
N GLY A 106 14.36 -0.42 -20.90
CA GLY A 106 14.29 1.04 -20.94
C GLY A 106 14.58 1.65 -22.30
N GLU A 107 15.54 1.09 -23.05
CA GLU A 107 15.96 1.58 -24.38
C GLU A 107 15.00 1.18 -25.52
N VAL A 108 14.01 0.31 -25.23
CA VAL A 108 13.05 -0.11 -26.24
C VAL A 108 12.09 1.03 -26.56
N LYS A 109 11.93 1.38 -27.83
CA LYS A 109 10.92 2.35 -28.26
C LYS A 109 9.51 1.81 -28.01
N LEU A 110 8.61 2.66 -27.53
CA LEU A 110 7.25 2.24 -27.15
C LEU A 110 6.52 1.45 -28.26
N PRO A 111 6.53 1.87 -29.54
CA PRO A 111 5.86 1.11 -30.60
C PRO A 111 6.55 -0.19 -30.99
N GLU A 112 7.82 -0.37 -30.60
CA GLU A 112 8.62 -1.57 -30.89
C GLU A 112 8.57 -2.59 -29.76
N LEU A 113 7.90 -2.26 -28.65
CA LEU A 113 7.75 -3.17 -27.53
C LEU A 113 6.84 -4.36 -27.90
N GLN A 114 7.40 -5.58 -27.80
CA GLN A 114 6.73 -6.81 -28.21
C GLN A 114 6.31 -7.66 -27.01
N PRO A 115 5.20 -8.43 -27.11
CA PRO A 115 4.78 -9.36 -26.06
C PRO A 115 5.89 -10.35 -25.66
N ALA A 116 6.65 -10.85 -26.61
CA ALA A 116 7.74 -11.79 -26.37
C ALA A 116 8.87 -11.22 -25.48
N GLN A 117 9.17 -9.91 -25.60
CA GLN A 117 10.15 -9.23 -24.76
C GLN A 117 9.67 -9.16 -23.30
N LEU A 118 8.39 -8.85 -23.10
CA LEU A 118 7.79 -8.82 -21.76
C LEU A 118 7.71 -10.22 -21.15
N GLN A 119 7.37 -11.22 -21.94
CA GLN A 119 7.32 -12.61 -21.47
C GLN A 119 8.71 -13.11 -21.05
N ARG A 120 9.77 -12.81 -21.83
CA ARG A 120 11.15 -13.09 -21.47
C ARG A 120 11.57 -12.37 -20.20
N TYR A 121 11.27 -11.09 -20.08
CA TYR A 121 11.55 -10.30 -18.89
C TYR A 121 10.95 -10.91 -17.62
N TYR A 122 9.71 -11.43 -17.68
CA TYR A 122 9.10 -12.10 -16.51
C TYR A 122 9.80 -13.41 -16.19
N ALA A 123 10.20 -14.19 -17.19
CA ALA A 123 10.96 -15.43 -16.98
C ALA A 123 12.32 -15.14 -16.30
N GLU A 124 13.06 -14.16 -16.80
CA GLU A 124 14.34 -13.74 -16.22
C GLU A 124 14.22 -13.27 -14.77
N LEU A 125 13.13 -12.57 -14.42
CA LEU A 125 12.88 -12.15 -13.03
C LEU A 125 12.62 -13.35 -12.11
N LEU A 126 11.90 -14.37 -12.59
CA LEU A 126 11.67 -15.61 -11.84
C LEU A 126 12.99 -16.41 -11.67
N GLU A 127 13.81 -16.52 -12.71
CA GLU A 127 15.14 -17.14 -12.66
C GLU A 127 16.07 -16.44 -11.66
N LYS A 128 15.97 -15.10 -11.54
CA LYS A 128 16.67 -14.31 -10.51
C LYS A 128 16.10 -14.49 -9.10
N GLY A 129 15.10 -15.36 -8.92
CA GLY A 129 14.51 -15.69 -7.61
C GLY A 129 13.42 -14.76 -7.12
N LEU A 130 12.89 -13.87 -7.96
CA LEU A 130 11.73 -13.05 -7.55
C LEU A 130 10.47 -13.93 -7.48
N SER A 131 9.64 -13.68 -6.46
CA SER A 131 8.38 -14.40 -6.33
C SER A 131 7.39 -14.07 -7.46
N HIS A 132 6.53 -15.02 -7.82
CA HIS A 132 5.45 -14.85 -8.80
C HIS A 132 4.62 -13.60 -8.51
N ASN A 133 4.28 -13.34 -7.25
CA ASN A 133 3.51 -12.17 -6.84
C ASN A 133 4.30 -10.86 -7.04
N THR A 134 5.62 -10.88 -6.91
CA THR A 134 6.48 -9.73 -7.21
C THR A 134 6.49 -9.45 -8.71
N VAL A 135 6.69 -10.47 -9.55
CA VAL A 135 6.66 -10.31 -11.01
C VAL A 135 5.28 -9.84 -11.51
N ARG A 136 4.19 -10.32 -10.88
CA ARG A 136 2.85 -9.77 -11.16
C ARG A 136 2.72 -8.28 -10.86
N LYS A 137 3.39 -7.75 -9.84
CA LYS A 137 3.40 -6.29 -9.58
C LYS A 137 4.09 -5.53 -10.72
N HIS A 138 5.15 -6.08 -11.31
CA HIS A 138 5.79 -5.51 -12.50
C HIS A 138 4.82 -5.49 -13.69
N HIS A 139 4.09 -6.61 -13.91
CA HIS A 139 3.07 -6.66 -14.96
C HIS A 139 1.97 -5.61 -14.76
N VAL A 140 1.41 -5.48 -13.54
CA VAL A 140 0.37 -4.50 -13.23
C VAL A 140 0.86 -3.05 -13.43
N LEU A 141 2.10 -2.75 -13.04
CA LEU A 141 2.73 -1.45 -13.27
C LEU A 141 2.84 -1.16 -14.76
N LEU A 142 3.45 -2.08 -15.54
CA LEU A 142 3.59 -1.95 -16.99
C LEU A 142 2.22 -1.80 -17.68
N HIS A 143 1.26 -2.64 -17.30
CA HIS A 143 -0.09 -2.56 -17.85
C HIS A 143 -0.71 -1.17 -17.62
N THR A 144 -0.61 -0.64 -16.42
CA THR A 144 -1.17 0.68 -16.09
C THR A 144 -0.43 1.81 -16.82
N ALA A 145 0.89 1.72 -16.92
CA ALA A 145 1.70 2.72 -17.61
C ALA A 145 1.47 2.71 -19.13
N LEU A 146 1.40 1.53 -19.75
CA LEU A 146 1.13 1.41 -21.19
C LEU A 146 -0.32 1.72 -21.53
N GLU A 147 -1.29 1.44 -20.65
CA GLU A 147 -2.67 1.89 -20.83
C GLU A 147 -2.77 3.43 -20.80
N ALA A 148 -1.97 4.09 -19.95
CA ALA A 148 -1.86 5.54 -19.97
C ALA A 148 -1.22 6.04 -21.27
N ALA A 149 -0.20 5.33 -21.82
CA ALA A 149 0.40 5.66 -23.12
C ALA A 149 -0.61 5.57 -24.28
N VAL A 150 -1.47 4.55 -24.25
CA VAL A 150 -2.58 4.42 -25.25
C VAL A 150 -3.54 5.61 -25.12
N ARG A 151 -3.98 5.97 -23.91
CA ARG A 151 -4.86 7.13 -23.69
C ARG A 151 -4.24 8.46 -24.13
N GLN A 152 -2.91 8.57 -24.06
CA GLN A 152 -2.17 9.74 -24.53
C GLN A 152 -1.88 9.71 -26.04
N GLY A 153 -2.29 8.64 -26.76
CA GLY A 153 -2.06 8.46 -28.19
C GLY A 153 -0.62 8.16 -28.57
N LEU A 154 0.20 7.68 -27.61
CA LEU A 154 1.59 7.25 -27.84
C LEU A 154 1.66 5.82 -28.38
N LEU A 155 0.68 5.01 -28.05
CA LEU A 155 0.50 3.65 -28.50
C LEU A 155 -0.89 3.48 -29.11
N ARG A 156 -1.03 2.57 -30.07
CA ARG A 156 -2.32 2.16 -30.61
C ARG A 156 -3.05 1.23 -29.64
N GLU A 157 -2.29 0.34 -29.01
CA GLU A 157 -2.80 -0.68 -28.10
C GLU A 157 -1.78 -1.01 -27.02
N ASN A 158 -2.27 -1.64 -25.95
CA ASN A 158 -1.44 -2.03 -24.83
C ASN A 158 -0.94 -3.47 -25.01
N VAL A 159 0.35 -3.62 -25.33
CA VAL A 159 1.00 -4.90 -25.59
C VAL A 159 0.92 -5.90 -24.43
N THR A 160 0.77 -5.42 -23.18
CA THR A 160 0.63 -6.31 -22.01
C THR A 160 -0.63 -7.16 -22.02
N ARG A 161 -1.62 -6.82 -22.86
CA ARG A 161 -2.86 -7.63 -23.04
C ARG A 161 -2.58 -8.98 -23.68
N TYR A 162 -1.47 -9.10 -24.39
CA TYR A 162 -1.04 -10.32 -25.10
C TYR A 162 0.02 -11.11 -24.33
N VAL A 163 0.29 -10.75 -23.07
CA VAL A 163 1.29 -11.39 -22.24
C VAL A 163 0.59 -12.13 -21.09
N THR A 164 1.08 -13.34 -20.80
CA THR A 164 0.58 -14.12 -19.66
C THR A 164 1.42 -13.83 -18.42
N PRO A 165 0.88 -13.09 -17.43
CA PRO A 165 1.61 -12.85 -16.18
C PRO A 165 1.72 -14.16 -15.38
N PRO A 166 2.74 -14.33 -14.51
CA PRO A 166 2.83 -15.48 -13.63
C PRO A 166 1.55 -15.68 -12.80
N ALA A 167 1.20 -16.93 -12.50
CA ALA A 167 0.02 -17.24 -11.69
C ALA A 167 0.09 -16.57 -10.32
N LYS A 168 -1.06 -16.10 -9.81
CA LYS A 168 -1.15 -15.58 -8.44
C LYS A 168 -0.93 -16.74 -7.47
N VAL A 169 0.09 -16.63 -6.66
CA VAL A 169 0.33 -17.57 -5.56
C VAL A 169 -0.32 -16.99 -4.31
N LEU A 170 -1.26 -17.73 -3.74
CA LEU A 170 -1.85 -17.34 -2.45
C LEU A 170 -0.76 -17.45 -1.37
N PRO A 171 -0.47 -16.39 -0.63
CA PRO A 171 0.50 -16.48 0.44
C PRO A 171 -0.02 -17.44 1.50
N SER A 172 0.79 -18.42 1.89
CA SER A 172 0.53 -19.19 3.10
C SER A 172 0.73 -18.26 4.29
N HIS A 173 -0.35 -17.78 4.88
CA HIS A 173 -0.28 -16.94 6.07
C HIS A 173 0.10 -17.81 7.26
N ARG A 174 1.32 -17.65 7.76
CA ARG A 174 1.73 -18.25 9.04
C ARG A 174 1.03 -17.50 10.15
N TYR A 175 0.31 -18.22 10.98
CA TYR A 175 -0.32 -17.70 12.17
C TYR A 175 0.00 -18.63 13.35
N TYR A 176 -0.04 -18.11 14.54
CA TYR A 176 0.15 -18.86 15.77
C TYR A 176 -1.18 -19.27 16.37
N ASP A 177 -1.23 -20.48 16.88
CA ASP A 177 -2.31 -20.93 17.73
C ASP A 177 -2.26 -20.26 19.12
N PRO A 178 -3.27 -20.45 20.00
CA PRO A 178 -3.29 -19.85 21.32
C PRO A 178 -2.11 -20.27 22.23
N ALA A 179 -1.54 -21.46 22.05
CA ALA A 179 -0.41 -21.94 22.85
C ALA A 179 0.89 -21.22 22.42
N GLN A 180 1.11 -21.14 21.13
CA GLN A 180 2.24 -20.43 20.53
C GLN A 180 2.19 -18.91 20.83
N LEU A 181 1.00 -18.30 20.84
CA LEU A 181 0.83 -16.90 21.25
C LEU A 181 1.21 -16.70 22.71
N ARG A 182 0.76 -17.57 23.60
CA ARG A 182 1.14 -17.50 25.03
C ARG A 182 2.65 -17.65 25.23
N GLU A 183 3.27 -18.60 24.54
CA GLU A 183 4.72 -18.79 24.58
C GLU A 183 5.46 -17.53 24.14
N LEU A 184 5.07 -16.95 23.00
CA LEU A 184 5.68 -15.71 22.51
C LEU A 184 5.48 -14.54 23.49
N PHE A 185 4.29 -14.38 24.06
CA PHE A 185 4.00 -13.31 25.04
C PHE A 185 4.82 -13.47 26.31
N CYS A 186 4.99 -14.71 26.77
CA CYS A 186 5.81 -15.01 27.95
C CYS A 186 7.29 -14.68 27.68
N ARG A 187 7.82 -15.10 26.53
CA ARG A 187 9.22 -14.89 26.19
C ARG A 187 9.57 -13.43 25.90
N CYS A 188 8.67 -12.67 25.30
CA CYS A 188 8.93 -11.26 25.01
C CYS A 188 8.66 -10.33 26.20
N ALA A 189 8.17 -10.82 27.33
CA ALA A 189 7.87 -10.00 28.49
C ALA A 189 9.12 -9.25 28.99
N GLY A 190 8.97 -7.95 29.24
CA GLY A 190 10.06 -7.06 29.66
C GLY A 190 11.00 -6.61 28.54
N THR A 191 10.83 -7.09 27.31
CA THR A 191 11.65 -6.63 26.17
C THR A 191 11.03 -5.43 25.47
N GLU A 192 11.84 -4.71 24.70
CA GLU A 192 11.37 -3.54 23.91
C GLU A 192 10.32 -3.86 22.83
N ILE A 193 10.20 -5.14 22.43
CA ILE A 193 9.21 -5.60 21.44
C ILE A 193 7.89 -6.04 22.07
N GLU A 194 7.84 -6.23 23.38
CA GLU A 194 6.64 -6.70 24.10
C GLU A 194 5.39 -5.89 23.74
N PRO A 195 5.43 -4.53 23.75
CA PRO A 195 4.25 -3.74 23.42
C PRO A 195 3.74 -4.01 22.01
N ALA A 196 4.66 -4.11 21.06
CA ALA A 196 4.30 -4.32 19.65
C ALA A 196 3.70 -5.71 19.42
N VAL A 197 4.29 -6.74 20.04
CA VAL A 197 3.84 -8.14 19.94
C VAL A 197 2.45 -8.30 20.56
N LYS A 198 2.23 -7.78 21.77
CA LYS A 198 0.95 -7.90 22.47
C LYS A 198 -0.16 -7.06 21.83
N LEU A 199 0.13 -5.85 21.35
CA LEU A 199 -0.83 -5.04 20.58
C LEU A 199 -1.24 -5.72 19.27
N ALA A 200 -0.31 -6.39 18.58
CA ALA A 200 -0.63 -7.17 17.39
C ALA A 200 -1.48 -8.41 17.70
N GLY A 201 -1.11 -9.15 18.76
CA GLY A 201 -1.77 -10.40 19.11
C GLY A 201 -3.14 -10.24 19.76
N TYR A 202 -3.31 -9.27 20.69
CA TYR A 202 -4.58 -9.05 21.40
C TYR A 202 -5.55 -8.14 20.65
N LEU A 203 -5.05 -7.14 19.91
CA LEU A 203 -5.88 -6.14 19.26
C LEU A 203 -5.83 -6.19 17.73
N GLY A 204 -5.02 -7.06 17.15
CA GLY A 204 -4.90 -7.21 15.71
C GLY A 204 -4.37 -5.95 15.00
N LEU A 205 -3.56 -5.10 15.66
CA LEU A 205 -3.05 -3.88 15.07
C LEU A 205 -2.06 -4.16 13.93
N ARG A 206 -2.11 -3.31 12.88
CA ARG A 206 -1.09 -3.35 11.83
C ARG A 206 0.23 -2.77 12.33
N ARG A 207 1.36 -3.21 11.75
CA ARG A 207 2.69 -2.69 12.09
C ARG A 207 2.75 -1.14 12.09
N SER A 208 2.17 -0.51 11.07
CA SER A 208 2.15 0.95 10.96
C SER A 208 1.23 1.62 12.01
N GLU A 209 0.19 0.94 12.46
CA GLU A 209 -0.71 1.40 13.54
C GLU A 209 0.00 1.31 14.89
N ILE A 210 0.75 0.23 15.14
CA ILE A 210 1.56 0.04 16.35
C ILE A 210 2.66 1.12 16.45
N CYS A 211 3.42 1.32 15.37
CA CYS A 211 4.48 2.34 15.35
C CYS A 211 3.93 3.79 15.41
N GLY A 212 2.67 3.99 15.09
CA GLY A 212 2.00 5.31 15.14
C GLY A 212 1.13 5.51 16.37
N LEU A 213 0.97 4.51 17.25
CA LEU A 213 0.12 4.61 18.44
C LEU A 213 0.76 5.53 19.49
N LYS A 214 0.01 6.53 19.92
CA LYS A 214 0.44 7.51 20.94
C LYS A 214 -0.47 7.44 22.16
N TRP A 215 0.06 7.82 23.34
CA TRP A 215 -0.70 7.81 24.61
C TRP A 215 -2.01 8.59 24.53
N ARG A 216 -2.07 9.69 23.79
CA ARG A 216 -3.32 10.43 23.55
C ARG A 216 -4.43 9.63 22.86
N CYS A 217 -4.11 8.43 22.37
CA CYS A 217 -5.03 7.50 21.72
C CYS A 217 -5.35 6.28 22.60
N VAL A 218 -4.82 6.22 23.83
CA VAL A 218 -5.05 5.17 24.80
C VAL A 218 -5.76 5.77 26.01
N ASP A 219 -6.95 5.29 26.26
CA ASP A 219 -7.73 5.63 27.45
C ASP A 219 -7.52 4.47 28.46
N LEU A 220 -6.72 4.74 29.48
CA LEU A 220 -6.38 3.73 30.50
C LEU A 220 -7.53 3.46 31.44
N ASP A 221 -8.42 4.43 31.68
CA ASP A 221 -9.57 4.27 32.56
C ASP A 221 -10.69 3.50 31.87
N ALA A 222 -11.06 3.92 30.65
CA ALA A 222 -12.06 3.25 29.83
C ALA A 222 -11.56 1.96 29.16
N LYS A 223 -10.26 1.63 29.28
CA LYS A 223 -9.62 0.47 28.64
C LYS A 223 -9.81 0.44 27.12
N ILE A 224 -9.61 1.57 26.46
CA ILE A 224 -9.83 1.72 25.02
C ILE A 224 -8.57 2.21 24.30
N VAL A 225 -8.20 1.51 23.22
CA VAL A 225 -7.23 1.98 22.22
C VAL A 225 -7.97 2.49 21.00
N THR A 226 -7.71 3.73 20.62
CA THR A 226 -8.27 4.36 19.41
C THR A 226 -7.22 4.39 18.30
N VAL A 227 -7.42 3.62 17.24
CA VAL A 227 -6.54 3.61 16.07
C VAL A 227 -6.95 4.73 15.12
N ARG A 228 -6.16 5.80 15.05
CA ARG A 228 -6.42 6.98 14.18
C ARG A 228 -5.17 7.56 13.51
N GLU A 229 -4.02 7.03 13.82
CA GLU A 229 -2.73 7.47 13.30
C GLU A 229 -1.89 6.26 12.89
N VAL A 230 -1.09 6.43 11.85
CA VAL A 230 -0.17 5.41 11.37
C VAL A 230 1.19 6.04 11.07
N ARG A 231 2.26 5.30 11.37
CA ARG A 231 3.64 5.67 11.05
C ARG A 231 4.20 4.69 10.02
N THR A 232 4.66 5.22 8.89
CA THR A 232 5.24 4.42 7.79
C THR A 232 6.62 4.95 7.45
N SER A 233 7.47 4.10 6.85
CA SER A 233 8.79 4.48 6.34
C SER A 233 8.81 4.39 4.83
N VAL A 234 9.36 5.41 4.18
CA VAL A 234 9.54 5.49 2.72
C VAL A 234 10.92 6.06 2.44
N GLY A 235 11.81 5.27 1.85
CA GLY A 235 13.15 5.72 1.50
C GLY A 235 13.96 6.25 2.70
N GLY A 236 13.77 5.69 3.90
CA GLY A 236 14.41 6.16 5.14
C GLY A 236 13.73 7.35 5.82
N THR A 237 12.69 7.94 5.20
CA THR A 237 11.91 9.03 5.79
C THR A 237 10.66 8.48 6.46
N PHE A 238 10.37 8.95 7.68
CA PHE A 238 9.17 8.57 8.42
C PHE A 238 8.01 9.50 8.08
N ILE A 239 6.85 8.90 7.82
CA ILE A 239 5.63 9.63 7.48
C ILE A 239 4.55 9.23 8.46
N GLU A 240 4.04 10.22 9.18
CA GLU A 240 2.84 10.08 10.01
C GLU A 240 1.63 10.58 9.25
N LYS A 241 0.56 9.84 9.31
CA LYS A 241 -0.67 10.19 8.60
C LYS A 241 -1.89 9.51 9.23
N LYS A 242 -3.06 9.99 8.85
CA LYS A 242 -4.31 9.29 9.14
C LYS A 242 -4.35 7.97 8.35
N PRO A 243 -5.04 6.94 8.84
CA PRO A 243 -5.26 5.70 8.10
C PRO A 243 -5.91 5.96 6.74
N LYS A 244 -5.63 5.09 5.75
CA LYS A 244 -6.08 5.26 4.34
C LYS A 244 -7.60 5.29 4.15
N SER A 245 -8.36 4.63 5.01
CA SER A 245 -9.82 4.56 4.92
C SER A 245 -10.47 4.95 6.24
N TYR A 246 -11.67 5.50 6.15
CA TYR A 246 -12.49 5.81 7.33
C TYR A 246 -12.74 4.56 8.20
N SER A 247 -12.92 3.39 7.59
CA SER A 247 -13.08 2.10 8.26
C SER A 247 -11.87 1.66 9.08
N SER A 248 -10.68 2.23 8.81
CA SER A 248 -9.46 1.95 9.58
C SER A 248 -9.40 2.71 10.90
N VAL A 249 -10.18 3.80 11.06
CA VAL A 249 -10.34 4.49 12.35
C VAL A 249 -11.33 3.68 13.19
N ARG A 250 -10.85 3.17 14.33
CA ARG A 250 -11.65 2.28 15.18
C ARG A 250 -11.23 2.36 16.63
N ARG A 251 -12.15 2.02 17.51
CA ARG A 251 -11.94 1.89 18.96
C ARG A 251 -11.93 0.40 19.33
N LEU A 252 -10.94 -0.01 20.06
CA LEU A 252 -10.75 -1.40 20.51
C LEU A 252 -10.72 -1.39 22.04
N CYS A 253 -11.71 -2.03 22.65
CA CYS A 253 -11.76 -2.22 24.09
C CYS A 253 -10.85 -3.40 24.46
N TYR A 254 -10.04 -3.20 25.52
CA TYR A 254 -9.19 -4.25 26.08
C TYR A 254 -9.52 -4.56 27.55
N ASP A 255 -10.69 -4.13 28.01
CA ASP A 255 -11.21 -4.45 29.32
C ASP A 255 -11.31 -5.96 29.52
N GLY A 256 -10.85 -6.45 30.68
CA GLY A 256 -10.76 -7.89 30.98
C GLY A 256 -9.53 -8.60 30.38
N VAL A 257 -8.67 -7.91 29.61
CA VAL A 257 -7.38 -8.44 29.13
C VAL A 257 -6.27 -8.04 30.11
N SER A 258 -6.22 -8.67 31.28
CA SER A 258 -5.39 -8.23 32.39
C SER A 258 -3.89 -8.14 32.08
N ASP A 259 -3.39 -8.97 31.15
CA ASP A 259 -2.00 -8.90 30.67
C ASP A 259 -1.72 -7.61 29.88
N LEU A 260 -2.65 -7.18 29.04
CA LEU A 260 -2.52 -5.94 28.27
C LEU A 260 -2.78 -4.69 29.15
N GLU A 261 -3.70 -4.79 30.10
CA GLU A 261 -3.97 -3.72 31.07
C GLU A 261 -2.73 -3.40 31.90
N LYS A 262 -2.10 -4.44 32.50
CA LYS A 262 -0.86 -4.30 33.27
C LYS A 262 0.28 -3.75 32.42
N LEU A 263 0.41 -4.25 31.19
CA LEU A 263 1.44 -3.77 30.27
C LEU A 263 1.27 -2.27 29.98
N LEU A 264 0.08 -1.86 29.57
CA LEU A 264 -0.16 -0.45 29.19
C LEU A 264 -0.04 0.50 30.38
N ALA A 265 -0.50 0.11 31.59
CA ALA A 265 -0.30 0.88 32.80
C ALA A 265 1.19 1.05 33.11
N ARG A 266 1.97 -0.06 33.13
CA ARG A 266 3.41 -0.02 33.36
C ARG A 266 4.16 0.87 32.36
N LEU A 267 3.86 0.74 31.07
CA LEU A 267 4.51 1.54 30.03
C LEU A 267 4.16 3.02 30.12
N HIS A 268 2.95 3.35 30.55
CA HIS A 268 2.56 4.75 30.78
C HIS A 268 3.33 5.35 31.97
N ASP A 269 3.43 4.62 33.08
CA ASP A 269 4.22 5.03 34.25
C ASP A 269 5.70 5.20 33.89
N GLU A 270 6.25 4.29 33.08
CA GLU A 270 7.62 4.39 32.56
C GLU A 270 7.83 5.62 31.67
N TRP A 271 6.85 5.94 30.81
CA TRP A 271 6.89 7.15 29.96
C TRP A 271 6.84 8.41 30.83
N GLU A 272 5.91 8.52 31.77
CA GLU A 272 5.82 9.66 32.68
C GLU A 272 7.09 9.84 33.53
N ARG A 273 7.64 8.74 34.02
CA ARG A 273 8.91 8.75 34.76
C ARG A 273 10.05 9.25 33.86
N GLY A 274 10.14 8.73 32.65
CA GLY A 274 11.11 9.17 31.66
C GLY A 274 11.02 10.66 31.33
N GLN A 275 9.79 11.20 31.24
CA GLN A 275 9.55 12.65 31.06
C GLN A 275 10.04 13.46 32.28
N ARG A 276 9.84 12.98 33.50
CA ARG A 276 10.30 13.64 34.73
C ARG A 276 11.82 13.59 34.89
N GLU A 277 12.46 12.45 34.62
CA GLU A 277 13.89 12.24 34.85
C GLU A 277 14.79 12.77 33.74
N ARG A 278 14.36 12.63 32.49
CA ARG A 278 15.17 12.97 31.29
C ARG A 278 14.66 14.23 30.58
N GLY A 279 13.62 14.86 31.11
CA GLY A 279 12.97 16.04 30.54
C GLY A 279 12.03 15.70 29.40
N THR A 280 11.32 16.74 28.89
CA THR A 280 10.34 16.61 27.82
C THR A 280 10.89 16.13 26.48
N GLY A 281 12.22 16.02 26.34
CA GLY A 281 12.89 15.44 25.19
C GLY A 281 12.80 13.93 25.07
N PHE A 282 12.46 13.21 26.18
CA PHE A 282 12.26 11.78 26.17
C PHE A 282 10.89 11.43 25.60
N ASN A 283 10.83 10.79 24.45
CA ASN A 283 9.59 10.42 23.76
C ASN A 283 8.53 11.57 23.75
N PRO A 284 8.88 12.75 23.20
CA PRO A 284 8.05 13.96 23.33
C PRO A 284 6.68 13.82 22.66
N GLU A 285 6.59 12.99 21.65
CA GLU A 285 5.35 12.68 20.93
C GLU A 285 4.46 11.66 21.66
N GLY A 286 4.96 11.01 22.70
CA GLY A 286 4.22 10.05 23.52
C GLY A 286 3.87 8.75 22.81
N TYR A 287 4.79 8.17 22.04
CA TYR A 287 4.56 6.85 21.42
C TYR A 287 4.47 5.75 22.48
N VAL A 288 3.56 4.79 22.27
CA VAL A 288 3.39 3.64 23.18
C VAL A 288 4.49 2.61 22.99
N ALA A 289 4.82 2.28 21.75
CA ALA A 289 5.89 1.34 21.42
C ALA A 289 7.15 2.11 21.00
N VAL A 290 8.17 2.07 21.83
CA VAL A 290 9.45 2.77 21.63
C VAL A 290 10.64 1.81 21.82
N THR A 291 11.80 2.21 21.34
CA THR A 291 13.07 1.54 21.65
C THR A 291 13.48 1.82 23.10
N GLU A 292 14.47 1.11 23.62
CA GLU A 292 15.06 1.34 24.95
C GLU A 292 15.51 2.79 25.17
N GLN A 293 15.88 3.50 24.10
CA GLN A 293 16.26 4.92 24.15
C GLN A 293 15.05 5.87 24.12
N GLY A 294 13.81 5.37 24.13
CA GLY A 294 12.59 6.18 24.07
C GLY A 294 12.29 6.74 22.66
N LYS A 295 12.96 6.24 21.62
CA LYS A 295 12.71 6.67 20.23
C LYS A 295 11.59 5.85 19.60
N PRO A 296 10.73 6.47 18.77
CA PRO A 296 9.71 5.73 18.04
C PRO A 296 10.33 4.74 17.06
N TRP A 297 9.79 3.54 17.00
CA TRP A 297 10.27 2.51 16.10
C TRP A 297 10.20 2.93 14.63
N ASP A 298 11.27 2.62 13.87
CA ASP A 298 11.16 2.43 12.43
C ASP A 298 10.31 1.19 12.15
N PRO A 299 9.22 1.29 11.38
CA PRO A 299 8.36 0.13 11.10
C PRO A 299 9.12 -1.07 10.50
N ASN A 300 10.15 -0.83 9.69
CA ASN A 300 10.97 -1.91 9.12
C ASN A 300 11.96 -2.44 10.15
N GLY A 301 12.55 -1.56 10.98
CA GLY A 301 13.41 -1.93 12.10
C GLY A 301 12.70 -2.82 13.11
N LEU A 302 11.49 -2.44 13.52
CA LEU A 302 10.65 -3.25 14.40
C LEU A 302 10.40 -4.65 13.82
N GLY A 303 10.06 -4.74 12.53
CA GLY A 303 9.85 -6.02 11.87
C GLY A 303 11.09 -6.92 11.89
N ARG A 304 12.28 -6.35 11.64
CA ARG A 304 13.56 -7.07 11.71
C ARG A 304 13.88 -7.52 13.13
N ARG A 305 13.67 -6.66 14.14
CA ARG A 305 13.94 -6.99 15.54
C ARG A 305 13.04 -8.13 16.05
N ILE A 306 11.75 -8.13 15.67
CA ILE A 306 10.84 -9.24 16.00
C ILE A 306 11.27 -10.54 15.30
N ALA A 307 11.66 -10.47 14.04
CA ALA A 307 12.13 -11.66 13.31
C ALA A 307 13.39 -12.25 13.97
N ALA A 308 14.35 -11.41 14.34
CA ALA A 308 15.56 -11.83 15.07
C ALA A 308 15.20 -12.44 16.44
N PHE A 309 14.30 -11.80 17.20
CA PHE A 309 13.87 -12.33 18.50
C PHE A 309 13.21 -13.72 18.38
N VAL A 310 12.35 -13.91 17.38
CA VAL A 310 11.70 -15.20 17.12
C VAL A 310 12.73 -16.28 16.78
N GLU A 311 13.74 -15.94 15.99
CA GLU A 311 14.85 -16.84 15.64
C GLU A 311 15.74 -17.14 16.86
N GLU A 312 16.18 -16.12 17.60
CA GLU A 312 16.99 -16.23 18.82
C GLU A 312 16.34 -17.13 19.89
N ASN A 313 15.01 -17.17 19.94
CA ASN A 313 14.24 -17.96 20.88
C ASN A 313 13.74 -19.30 20.31
N ALA A 314 14.20 -19.69 19.12
CA ALA A 314 13.80 -20.94 18.45
C ALA A 314 12.27 -21.09 18.28
N LEU A 315 11.56 -19.98 18.14
CA LEU A 315 10.11 -19.96 17.89
C LEU A 315 9.81 -20.13 16.40
N PRO A 316 8.65 -20.68 16.01
CA PRO A 316 8.25 -20.72 14.61
C PRO A 316 8.23 -19.33 14.00
N SER A 317 8.73 -19.18 12.76
CA SER A 317 8.83 -17.87 12.11
C SER A 317 7.48 -17.19 11.97
N ILE A 318 7.34 -15.97 12.50
CA ILE A 318 6.15 -15.14 12.40
C ILE A 318 6.51 -13.66 12.24
N SER A 319 5.63 -12.90 11.63
CA SER A 319 5.73 -11.43 11.52
C SER A 319 4.61 -10.75 12.31
N LEU A 320 4.69 -9.42 12.53
CA LEU A 320 3.57 -8.65 13.09
C LEU A 320 2.27 -8.82 12.28
N HIS A 321 2.38 -8.98 10.97
CA HIS A 321 1.21 -9.27 10.15
C HIS A 321 0.66 -10.68 10.40
N GLY A 322 1.56 -11.66 10.63
CA GLY A 322 1.20 -13.00 11.06
C GLY A 322 0.51 -13.01 12.43
N LEU A 323 0.96 -12.20 13.40
CA LEU A 323 0.29 -12.07 14.71
C LEU A 323 -1.12 -11.48 14.58
N ARG A 324 -1.29 -10.50 13.68
CA ARG A 324 -2.64 -10.00 13.34
C ARG A 324 -3.51 -11.09 12.68
N HIS A 325 -2.92 -11.97 11.87
CA HIS A 325 -3.63 -13.14 11.35
C HIS A 325 -3.96 -14.14 12.47
N SER A 326 -3.07 -14.31 13.46
CA SER A 326 -3.36 -15.12 14.64
C SER A 326 -4.57 -14.59 15.41
N PHE A 327 -4.65 -13.28 15.65
CA PHE A 327 -5.82 -12.64 16.26
C PHE A 327 -7.11 -13.03 15.53
N ALA A 328 -7.13 -12.89 14.21
CA ALA A 328 -8.32 -13.20 13.41
C ALA A 328 -8.65 -14.70 13.39
N SER A 329 -7.63 -15.57 13.30
CA SER A 329 -7.78 -17.02 13.33
C SER A 329 -8.34 -17.51 14.67
N VAL A 330 -7.79 -17.00 15.80
CA VAL A 330 -8.27 -17.31 17.14
C VAL A 330 -9.70 -16.81 17.35
N ALA A 331 -10.04 -15.60 16.89
CA ALA A 331 -11.40 -15.09 16.99
C ALA A 331 -12.39 -15.95 16.17
N ASN A 332 -11.98 -16.35 14.95
CA ASN A 332 -12.81 -17.21 14.09
C ASN A 332 -13.03 -18.60 14.71
N SER A 333 -11.98 -19.22 15.28
CA SER A 333 -12.10 -20.52 15.97
C SER A 333 -12.99 -20.48 17.22
N ARG A 334 -13.35 -19.29 17.71
CA ARG A 334 -14.30 -19.04 18.78
C ARG A 334 -15.66 -18.57 18.28
N SER A 335 -15.94 -18.81 17.00
CA SER A 335 -17.23 -18.48 16.35
C SER A 335 -17.60 -16.99 16.41
N VAL A 336 -16.60 -16.09 16.50
CA VAL A 336 -16.87 -14.65 16.36
C VAL A 336 -17.26 -14.35 14.91
N PRO A 337 -18.39 -13.66 14.66
CA PRO A 337 -18.83 -13.39 13.29
C PRO A 337 -17.77 -12.66 12.45
N MET A 338 -17.54 -13.12 11.22
CA MET A 338 -16.52 -12.59 10.31
C MET A 338 -16.61 -11.07 10.09
N PHE A 339 -17.84 -10.56 10.06
CA PHE A 339 -18.08 -9.11 9.97
C PHE A 339 -17.49 -8.37 11.17
N THR A 340 -17.65 -8.91 12.38
CA THR A 340 -17.10 -8.34 13.62
C THR A 340 -15.58 -8.37 13.61
N ILE A 341 -14.99 -9.50 13.20
CA ILE A 341 -13.53 -9.62 13.04
C ILE A 341 -13.01 -8.61 12.02
N SER A 342 -13.65 -8.50 10.85
CA SER A 342 -13.29 -7.55 9.80
C SER A 342 -13.34 -6.10 10.29
N LYS A 343 -14.36 -5.75 11.09
CA LYS A 343 -14.53 -4.44 11.69
C LYS A 343 -13.44 -4.14 12.74
N ALA A 344 -13.14 -5.11 13.62
CA ALA A 344 -12.06 -5.00 14.60
C ALA A 344 -10.69 -4.84 13.92
N LEU A 345 -10.46 -5.51 12.81
CA LEU A 345 -9.26 -5.37 12.01
C LEU A 345 -9.22 -4.05 11.19
N GLY A 346 -10.35 -3.38 10.97
CA GLY A 346 -10.43 -2.19 10.12
C GLY A 346 -10.14 -2.51 8.65
N HIS A 347 -10.75 -3.57 8.13
CA HIS A 347 -10.76 -3.86 6.70
C HIS A 347 -11.85 -3.05 6.01
N SER A 348 -11.56 -2.52 4.82
CA SER A 348 -12.53 -1.77 4.01
C SER A 348 -13.60 -2.67 3.37
N SER A 349 -13.35 -3.97 3.27
CA SER A 349 -14.26 -4.98 2.75
C SER A 349 -14.08 -6.29 3.51
N THR A 350 -15.18 -6.98 3.75
CA THR A 350 -15.20 -8.34 4.32
C THR A 350 -14.58 -9.38 3.39
N SER A 351 -14.55 -9.13 2.08
CA SER A 351 -13.90 -10.01 1.09
C SER A 351 -12.41 -10.21 1.38
N ILE A 352 -11.72 -9.17 1.88
CA ILE A 352 -10.31 -9.26 2.27
C ILE A 352 -10.13 -10.26 3.43
N THR A 353 -11.05 -10.23 4.40
CA THR A 353 -11.02 -11.17 5.54
C THR A 353 -11.41 -12.57 5.06
N SER A 354 -12.41 -12.68 4.20
CA SER A 354 -12.86 -13.96 3.64
C SER A 354 -11.77 -14.64 2.80
N GLU A 355 -11.13 -13.95 1.84
CA GLU A 355 -10.06 -14.54 1.00
C GLU A 355 -8.89 -15.09 1.82
N VAL A 356 -8.55 -14.43 2.93
CA VAL A 356 -7.43 -14.85 3.79
C VAL A 356 -7.77 -16.04 4.66
N TYR A 357 -9.03 -16.18 5.06
CA TYR A 357 -9.47 -17.18 6.07
C TYR A 357 -10.41 -18.25 5.49
N THR A 358 -10.71 -18.27 4.17
CA THR A 358 -11.62 -19.23 3.54
C THR A 358 -11.23 -20.69 3.80
N HIS A 359 -9.92 -20.99 3.85
CA HIS A 359 -9.44 -22.36 4.15
C HIS A 359 -9.63 -22.80 5.60
N LEU A 360 -10.07 -21.92 6.50
CA LEU A 360 -10.45 -22.26 7.88
C LEU A 360 -11.95 -22.56 7.99
N PHE A 361 -12.73 -22.41 6.90
CA PHE A 361 -14.18 -22.57 6.90
C PHE A 361 -14.65 -24.00 6.62
N ASP A 362 -13.81 -24.88 6.09
CA ASP A 362 -14.23 -26.25 5.74
C ASP A 362 -14.68 -27.06 6.97
N GLU A 363 -14.12 -26.79 8.16
CA GLU A 363 -14.54 -27.40 9.42
C GLU A 363 -15.82 -26.78 10.00
N THR A 364 -16.13 -25.52 9.64
CA THR A 364 -17.25 -24.75 10.24
C THR A 364 -18.58 -24.95 9.50
N VAL A 365 -18.60 -25.47 8.30
CA VAL A 365 -19.84 -25.68 7.54
C VAL A 365 -20.73 -26.72 8.25
N GLN A 366 -20.14 -27.79 8.80
CA GLN A 366 -20.85 -28.78 9.58
C GLN A 366 -21.44 -28.20 10.87
N ASP A 367 -20.73 -27.30 11.52
CA ASP A 367 -21.18 -26.63 12.74
C ASP A 367 -22.38 -25.71 12.48
N VAL A 368 -22.47 -25.05 11.33
CA VAL A 368 -23.64 -24.24 10.95
C VAL A 368 -24.90 -25.11 10.86
N VAL A 369 -24.79 -26.26 10.23
CA VAL A 369 -25.93 -27.21 10.12
C VAL A 369 -26.35 -27.68 11.50
N ASN A 370 -25.39 -28.03 12.37
CA ASN A 370 -25.63 -28.48 13.74
C ASN A 370 -26.30 -27.41 14.60
N VAL A 371 -25.81 -26.14 14.50
CA VAL A 371 -26.40 -25.00 15.23
C VAL A 371 -27.84 -24.76 14.79
N VAL A 372 -28.11 -24.78 13.47
CA VAL A 372 -29.46 -24.61 12.94
C VAL A 372 -30.37 -25.75 13.37
N ALA A 373 -29.89 -27.00 13.28
CA ALA A 373 -30.64 -28.17 13.75
C ALA A 373 -30.99 -28.09 15.23
N LYS A 374 -30.06 -27.69 16.09
CA LYS A 374 -30.32 -27.44 17.52
C LYS A 374 -31.33 -26.31 17.75
N ALA A 375 -31.25 -25.22 16.99
CA ALA A 375 -32.15 -24.08 17.12
C ALA A 375 -33.60 -24.41 16.69
N ILE A 376 -33.76 -25.29 15.68
CA ILE A 376 -35.05 -25.75 15.19
C ILE A 376 -35.67 -26.81 16.12
N GLY A 377 -34.92 -27.33 17.10
CA GLY A 377 -35.44 -28.27 18.07
C GLY A 377 -35.69 -29.69 17.53
N THR A 378 -35.05 -30.09 16.45
CA THR A 378 -35.01 -31.49 16.02
C THR A 378 -34.20 -32.29 17.05
N ARG A 379 -34.90 -32.88 18.02
CA ARG A 379 -34.34 -33.93 18.88
C ARG A 379 -33.94 -35.12 18.00
N ALA A 380 -32.69 -35.51 18.09
CA ALA A 380 -32.21 -36.78 17.57
C ALA A 380 -32.84 -37.92 18.36
#